data_9ff9da1a9040349a5dbdb3e0e0c27570
#
_entry.id   9ff9da1a9040349a5dbdb3e0e0c27570
#
_cell.length_a   1.000
_cell.length_b   1.000
_cell.length_c   1.000
_cell.angle_alpha   90.00
_cell.angle_beta   90.00
_cell.angle_gamma   90.00
#
_symmetry.space_group_name_H-M   'P 1'
#
loop_
_entity.id
_entity.type
_entity.pdbx_description
1 polymer ?
#
loop_
_entity_poly.entity_id
_entity_poly.type
_entity_poly.pdbx_seq_one_letter_code
_entity_poly.pdbx_strand_id
1 'polypeptide(L)'
;GHDGCIMCMLCSMGITGWSKRVDSWERIEDEACCDFTIPMASNFQWIFYRHKRSGEVLVKMMLNEEELELPLPSDRAPYYRWEDVERYCREQIADSTLYKFDFSRLTPTAVANDAAK
;
A
#
# COMPACT_ATOMS: atom_id res chain seq x y z
N GLY A 1 -9.70 -9.14 -2.09
CA GLY A 1 -9.19 -9.24 -0.71
C GLY A 1 -10.17 -8.66 0.30
N HIS A 2 -9.86 -8.82 1.58
CA HIS A 2 -10.64 -8.19 2.64
C HIS A 2 -10.42 -6.68 2.67
N ASP A 3 -11.43 -5.96 3.13
CA ASP A 3 -11.41 -4.51 3.34
C ASP A 3 -10.20 -4.05 4.15
N GLY A 4 -9.91 -4.70 5.26
CA GLY A 4 -8.75 -4.40 6.09
C GLY A 4 -7.42 -4.50 5.35
N CYS A 5 -7.24 -5.51 4.51
CA CYS A 5 -6.02 -5.68 3.71
C CYS A 5 -5.87 -4.55 2.69
N ILE A 6 -6.96 -4.19 2.01
CA ILE A 6 -6.96 -3.11 1.01
C ILE A 6 -6.66 -1.77 1.69
N MET A 7 -7.32 -1.47 2.81
CA MET A 7 -7.09 -0.25 3.58
C MET A 7 -5.64 -0.13 4.05
N CYS A 8 -5.10 -1.19 4.66
CA CYS A 8 -3.70 -1.20 5.10
C CYS A 8 -2.73 -0.96 3.95
N MET A 9 -2.98 -1.54 2.79
CA MET A 9 -2.16 -1.35 1.61
C MET A 9 -2.20 0.09 1.10
N LEU A 10 -3.39 0.67 0.97
CA LEU A 10 -3.56 2.05 0.53
C LEU A 10 -2.90 3.05 1.50
N CYS A 11 -3.06 2.83 2.80
CA CYS A 11 -2.41 3.63 3.83
C CYS A 11 -0.88 3.50 3.76
N SER A 12 -0.36 2.29 3.64
CA SER A 12 1.09 2.03 3.58
C SER A 12 1.74 2.63 2.35
N MET A 13 1.01 2.70 1.26
CA MET A 13 1.46 3.34 0.03
C MET A 13 1.32 4.86 0.05
N GLY A 14 0.75 5.44 1.10
CA GLY A 14 0.54 6.87 1.21
C GLY A 14 -0.46 7.44 0.19
N ILE A 15 -1.40 6.62 -0.28
CA ILE A 15 -2.41 7.08 -1.23
C ILE A 15 -3.23 8.21 -0.61
N THR A 16 -3.38 9.30 -1.34
CA THR A 16 -4.07 10.50 -0.89
C THR A 16 -5.47 10.17 -0.36
N GLY A 17 -5.75 10.64 0.84
CA GLY A 17 -7.01 10.38 1.52
C GLY A 17 -7.01 9.15 2.41
N TRP A 18 -6.11 8.20 2.22
CA TRP A 18 -6.05 6.96 2.98
C TRP A 18 -4.98 6.93 4.06
N SER A 19 -4.03 7.86 4.01
CA SER A 19 -2.91 7.96 4.97
C SER A 19 -3.05 9.12 5.96
N LYS A 20 -4.18 9.82 5.96
CA LYS A 20 -4.40 10.96 6.83
C LYS A 20 -4.54 10.51 8.28
N ARG A 21 -3.72 11.10 9.14
CA ARG A 21 -3.83 10.94 10.59
C ARG A 21 -4.83 11.94 11.16
N VAL A 22 -5.75 11.46 11.98
CA VAL A 22 -6.71 12.27 12.72
C VAL A 22 -6.41 12.12 14.22
N ASP A 23 -6.18 13.25 14.89
CA ASP A 23 -5.72 13.25 16.29
C ASP A 23 -6.87 13.38 17.31
N SER A 24 -8.10 13.54 16.87
CA SER A 24 -9.27 13.71 17.74
C SER A 24 -10.41 12.81 17.29
N TRP A 25 -11.05 12.14 18.24
CA TRP A 25 -12.20 11.28 17.98
C TRP A 25 -13.39 12.05 17.41
N GLU A 26 -13.60 13.28 17.86
CA GLU A 26 -14.72 14.13 17.43
C GLU A 26 -14.60 14.55 15.95
N ARG A 27 -13.40 14.51 15.40
CA ARG A 27 -13.12 14.92 14.01
C ARG A 27 -13.00 13.75 13.05
N ILE A 28 -13.12 12.51 13.54
CA ILE A 28 -12.96 11.33 12.68
C ILE A 28 -13.99 11.32 11.56
N GLU A 29 -15.23 11.60 11.85
CA GLU A 29 -16.31 11.57 10.85
C GLU A 29 -16.12 12.61 9.75
N ASP A 30 -15.59 13.78 10.10
CA ASP A 30 -15.40 14.89 9.17
C ASP A 30 -14.05 14.86 8.43
N GLU A 31 -13.02 14.37 9.08
CA GLU A 31 -11.64 14.47 8.59
C GLU A 31 -11.05 13.14 8.11
N ALA A 32 -11.55 12.02 8.59
CA ALA A 32 -11.14 10.74 8.05
C ALA A 32 -11.71 10.61 6.64
N CYS A 33 -10.85 10.59 5.69
CA CYS A 33 -11.17 10.50 4.27
C CYS A 33 -11.74 9.17 3.84
N CYS A 34 -11.80 8.27 4.72
CA CYS A 34 -12.38 7.00 4.40
C CYS A 34 -13.82 7.05 4.88
N ASP A 35 -14.70 7.08 3.99
CA ASP A 35 -15.74 6.11 4.17
C ASP A 35 -15.02 4.83 4.56
N PHE A 36 -14.99 4.48 5.84
CA PHE A 36 -14.34 3.27 6.34
C PHE A 36 -14.90 1.99 5.69
N THR A 37 -15.73 2.15 4.70
CA THR A 37 -16.39 1.13 3.94
C THR A 37 -15.73 0.98 2.59
N ILE A 38 -14.83 0.02 2.52
CA ILE A 38 -14.52 -0.59 1.24
C ILE A 38 -15.68 -1.53 0.95
N PRO A 39 -16.49 -1.25 -0.10
CA PRO A 39 -17.67 -2.05 -0.38
C PRO A 39 -17.32 -3.50 -0.69
N MET A 40 -18.30 -4.40 -0.56
CA MET A 40 -18.10 -5.79 -0.94
C MET A 40 -17.64 -5.91 -2.39
N ALA A 41 -16.82 -6.91 -2.65
CA ALA A 41 -16.19 -7.16 -3.95
C ALA A 41 -15.22 -6.04 -4.40
N SER A 42 -14.74 -5.23 -3.46
CA SER A 42 -13.69 -4.26 -3.76
C SER A 42 -12.45 -4.94 -4.29
N ASN A 43 -11.83 -4.30 -5.25
CA ASN A 43 -10.60 -4.79 -5.85
C ASN A 43 -9.58 -3.66 -6.02
N PHE A 44 -8.34 -4.02 -5.82
CA PHE A 44 -7.19 -3.16 -6.08
C PHE A 44 -6.36 -3.82 -7.18
N GLN A 45 -6.23 -3.14 -8.30
CA GLN A 45 -5.60 -3.67 -9.49
C GLN A 45 -4.31 -2.94 -9.81
N TRP A 46 -3.29 -3.69 -10.16
CA TRP A 46 -2.04 -3.20 -10.71
C TRP A 46 -1.93 -3.69 -12.14
N ILE A 47 -1.97 -2.79 -13.10
CA ILE A 47 -1.95 -3.12 -14.51
C ILE A 47 -0.60 -2.69 -15.08
N PHE A 48 0.15 -3.67 -15.56
CA PHE A 48 1.49 -3.47 -16.09
C PHE A 48 1.47 -3.44 -17.61
N TYR A 49 2.16 -2.47 -18.19
CA TYR A 49 2.32 -2.30 -19.61
C TYR A 49 3.81 -2.32 -19.96
N ARG A 50 4.22 -3.17 -20.85
CA ARG A 50 5.60 -3.23 -21.35
C ARG A 50 5.66 -2.68 -22.77
N HIS A 51 6.54 -1.72 -23.00
CA HIS A 51 6.82 -1.23 -24.34
C HIS A 51 7.64 -2.28 -25.11
N LYS A 52 7.16 -2.68 -26.28
CA LYS A 52 7.73 -3.82 -27.04
C LYS A 52 9.17 -3.59 -27.51
N ARG A 53 9.55 -2.35 -27.81
CA ARG A 53 10.87 -2.03 -28.34
C ARG A 53 11.87 -1.66 -27.26
N SER A 54 11.50 -0.75 -26.34
CA SER A 54 12.40 -0.26 -25.30
C SER A 54 12.45 -1.14 -24.05
N GLY A 55 11.44 -1.99 -23.86
CA GLY A 55 11.30 -2.79 -22.65
C GLY A 55 10.84 -1.99 -21.42
N GLU A 56 10.58 -0.69 -21.56
CA GLU A 56 10.06 0.15 -20.48
C GLU A 56 8.76 -0.41 -19.93
N VAL A 57 8.66 -0.45 -18.61
CA VAL A 57 7.47 -0.94 -17.92
C VAL A 57 6.78 0.22 -17.22
N LEU A 58 5.51 0.40 -17.54
CA LEU A 58 4.62 1.33 -16.85
C LEU A 58 3.61 0.55 -16.03
N VAL A 59 3.16 1.14 -14.93
CA VAL A 59 2.10 0.60 -14.08
C VAL A 59 1.01 1.65 -13.90
N LYS A 60 -0.23 1.17 -13.92
CA LYS A 60 -1.41 1.94 -13.52
C LYS A 60 -2.10 1.20 -12.39
N MET A 61 -2.50 1.92 -11.35
CA MET A 61 -3.21 1.35 -10.22
C MET A 61 -4.67 1.81 -10.24
N MET A 62 -5.56 0.91 -9.89
CA MET A 62 -6.99 1.16 -9.86
C MET A 62 -7.61 0.57 -8.59
N LEU A 63 -8.53 1.31 -8.01
CA LEU A 63 -9.37 0.85 -6.90
C LEU A 63 -10.83 0.89 -7.36
N ASN A 64 -11.49 -0.25 -7.35
CA ASN A 64 -12.88 -0.36 -7.78
C ASN A 64 -13.12 0.26 -9.17
N GLU A 65 -12.21 -0.01 -10.11
CA GLU A 65 -12.23 0.49 -11.49
C GLU A 65 -12.00 2.00 -11.64
N GLU A 66 -11.68 2.70 -10.56
CA GLU A 66 -11.22 4.09 -10.61
C GLU A 66 -9.70 4.17 -10.54
N GLU A 67 -9.13 5.04 -11.37
CA GLU A 67 -7.68 5.25 -11.42
C GLU A 67 -7.19 5.95 -10.15
N LEU A 68 -6.11 5.43 -9.57
CA LEU A 68 -5.47 6.01 -8.39
C LEU A 68 -4.30 6.92 -8.79
N GLU A 69 -4.25 8.05 -8.12
CA GLU A 69 -3.08 8.93 -8.16
C GLU A 69 -2.10 8.51 -7.04
N LEU A 70 -0.87 8.18 -7.45
CA LEU A 70 0.18 7.79 -6.52
C LEU A 70 0.94 9.03 -6.01
N PRO A 71 1.46 8.99 -4.77
CA PRO A 71 2.19 10.12 -4.18
C PRO A 71 3.63 10.22 -4.70
N LEU A 72 3.80 10.13 -5.99
CA LEU A 72 5.08 10.33 -6.67
C LEU A 72 4.85 11.04 -8.01
N PRO A 73 5.84 11.81 -8.50
CA PRO A 73 5.69 12.53 -9.74
C PRO A 73 5.63 11.59 -10.94
N SER A 74 4.81 11.93 -11.91
CA SER A 74 4.76 11.27 -13.22
C SER A 74 4.44 12.28 -14.31
N ASP A 75 5.12 12.16 -15.42
CA ASP A 75 4.84 12.91 -16.64
C ASP A 75 3.70 12.31 -17.46
N ARG A 76 3.22 11.13 -17.08
CA ARG A 76 2.21 10.34 -17.79
C ARG A 76 1.08 9.82 -16.91
N ALA A 77 0.76 10.53 -15.81
CA ALA A 77 -0.32 10.10 -14.92
C ALA A 77 -1.60 9.77 -15.72
N PRO A 78 -2.35 8.72 -15.42
CA PRO A 78 -2.24 7.80 -14.27
C PRO A 78 -1.21 6.67 -14.42
N TYR A 79 -0.33 6.75 -15.40
CA TYR A 79 0.73 5.79 -15.62
C TYR A 79 2.01 6.25 -14.93
N TYR A 80 2.68 5.31 -14.27
CA TYR A 80 3.93 5.54 -13.56
C TYR A 80 4.98 4.54 -14.04
N ARG A 81 6.24 4.95 -14.10
CA ARG A 81 7.33 4.03 -14.40
C ARG A 81 7.46 3.04 -13.25
N TRP A 82 7.53 1.76 -13.58
CA TRP A 82 7.64 0.73 -12.56
C TRP A 82 8.86 0.92 -11.66
N GLU A 83 9.99 1.32 -12.23
CA GLU A 83 11.22 1.61 -11.47
C GLU A 83 11.01 2.68 -10.39
N ASP A 84 10.24 3.72 -10.70
CA ASP A 84 9.95 4.79 -9.76
C ASP A 84 9.00 4.32 -8.65
N VAL A 85 8.00 3.53 -8.99
CA VAL A 85 7.07 2.94 -8.03
C VAL A 85 7.78 1.95 -7.12
N GLU A 86 8.62 1.08 -7.66
CA GLU A 86 9.40 0.11 -6.89
C GLU A 86 10.33 0.82 -5.90
N ARG A 87 11.05 1.84 -6.34
CA ARG A 87 11.92 2.66 -5.48
C ARG A 87 11.12 3.33 -4.38
N TYR A 88 10.01 3.95 -4.71
CA TYR A 88 9.12 4.57 -3.73
C TYR A 88 8.65 3.57 -2.67
N CYS A 89 8.18 2.41 -3.08
CA CYS A 89 7.75 1.37 -2.13
C CYS A 89 8.89 0.89 -1.24
N ARG A 90 10.09 0.72 -1.78
CA ARG A 90 11.29 0.34 -1.00
C ARG A 90 11.65 1.41 0.03
N GLU A 91 11.57 2.68 -0.32
CA GLU A 91 11.81 3.80 0.59
C GLU A 91 10.77 3.83 1.72
N GLN A 92 9.49 3.61 1.39
CA GLN A 92 8.43 3.53 2.39
C GLN A 92 8.65 2.37 3.38
N ILE A 93 9.05 1.22 2.88
CA ILE A 93 9.39 0.06 3.71
C ILE A 93 10.59 0.36 4.62
N ALA A 94 11.64 0.95 4.10
CA ALA A 94 12.85 1.27 4.85
C ALA A 94 12.61 2.30 5.97
N ASP A 95 11.70 3.26 5.74
CA ASP A 95 11.35 4.30 6.71
C ASP A 95 10.23 3.87 7.68
N SER A 96 9.57 2.76 7.39
CA SER A 96 8.48 2.26 8.22
C SER A 96 8.96 1.80 9.60
N THR A 97 8.32 2.31 10.66
CA THR A 97 8.57 1.86 12.03
C THR A 97 8.19 0.40 12.25
N LEU A 98 7.30 -0.15 11.42
CA LEU A 98 6.91 -1.56 11.45
C LEU A 98 8.08 -2.49 11.09
N TYR A 99 8.96 -2.05 10.21
CA TYR A 99 10.15 -2.82 9.81
C TYR A 99 11.34 -2.68 10.75
N LYS A 100 11.23 -1.82 11.75
CA LYS A 100 12.17 -1.79 12.88
C LYS A 100 11.84 -2.87 13.91
N PHE A 101 10.77 -3.63 13.70
CA PHE A 101 10.47 -4.78 14.50
C PHE A 101 11.56 -5.84 14.31
N ASP A 102 12.18 -6.21 15.39
CA ASP A 102 13.24 -7.21 15.38
C ASP A 102 12.63 -8.61 15.26
N PHE A 103 12.53 -9.08 14.01
CA PHE A 103 12.04 -10.42 13.71
C PHE A 103 12.93 -11.54 14.27
N SER A 104 14.16 -11.23 14.69
CA SER A 104 15.03 -12.22 15.35
C SER A 104 14.47 -12.69 16.70
N ARG A 105 13.58 -11.90 17.29
CA ARG A 105 12.85 -12.27 18.51
C ARG A 105 11.77 -13.34 18.28
N LEU A 106 11.32 -13.51 17.04
CA LEU A 106 10.43 -14.59 16.64
C LEU A 106 11.28 -15.79 16.20
N THR A 107 12.18 -16.24 17.08
CA THR A 107 13.08 -17.31 16.72
C THR A 107 12.32 -18.63 16.54
N PRO A 108 12.66 -19.43 15.53
CA PRO A 108 12.14 -20.79 15.41
C PRO A 108 12.30 -21.64 16.65
N THR A 109 13.26 -21.30 17.50
CA THR A 109 13.53 -21.94 18.79
C THR A 109 12.37 -21.83 19.76
N ALA A 110 11.68 -20.70 19.83
CA ALA A 110 10.50 -20.51 20.68
C ALA A 110 9.33 -21.37 20.19
N VAL A 111 9.11 -21.46 18.89
CA VAL A 111 8.07 -22.30 18.26
C VAL A 111 8.42 -23.79 18.42
N ALA A 112 9.67 -24.18 18.26
CA ALA A 112 10.13 -25.55 18.45
C ALA A 112 9.97 -26.01 19.90
N ASN A 113 10.22 -25.14 20.89
CA ASN A 113 10.01 -25.43 22.30
C ASN A 113 8.54 -25.59 22.66
N ASP A 114 7.65 -24.82 22.06
CA ASP A 114 6.21 -24.96 22.25
C ASP A 114 5.66 -26.23 21.57
N ALA A 115 6.19 -26.62 20.46
CA ALA A 115 5.86 -27.85 19.77
C ALA A 115 6.37 -29.10 20.49
N ALA A 116 7.43 -29.01 21.29
CA ALA A 116 8.02 -30.09 22.09
C ALA A 116 7.29 -30.34 23.42
N LYS A 117 6.39 -29.47 23.80
CA LYS A 117 5.54 -29.62 24.99
C LYS A 117 4.23 -30.28 24.61
#